data_373b0995a9c7b80c667b69a755ca222f
#
_entry.id   373b0995a9c7b80c667b69a755ca222f
#
_cell.length_a   1.000
_cell.length_b   1.000
_cell.length_c   1.000
_cell.angle_alpha   90.00
_cell.angle_beta   90.00
_cell.angle_gamma   90.00
#
_symmetry.space_group_name_H-M   'P 1'
#
loop_
_entity.id
_entity.type
_entity.pdbx_description
1 polymer ?
#
loop_
_entity_poly.entity_id
_entity_poly.type
_entity_poly.pdbx_seq_one_letter_code
_entity_poly.pdbx_strand_id
1 'polypeptide(L)'
;KGEHVHILEKGNLPGGACDGYKFENLGYVMRGGREMDNHFEVMWDLFRSIPSIETEGVSVLDEYYWLNKEDPNYSLCRATVNRGQDAHTDGKFDISDKGAMEIMKLFFTPNEDLQDKRITDFFDDEVFNSNFWLYWRTMFAFENWHSALEMKLYIQRYIHHIGGLPDFKALRFTKYNQYESMILPMVKYLEGFGVQF
;
A
#
# COMPACT_ATOMS: atom_id res chain seq x y z
N LYS A 1 22.88 -11.65 22.08
CA LYS A 1 23.05 -10.24 21.65
C LYS A 1 21.73 -9.49 21.69
N GLY A 2 20.60 -10.17 21.43
CA GLY A 2 19.26 -9.62 21.62
C GLY A 2 18.90 -9.38 23.09
N GLU A 3 19.51 -10.10 24.01
CA GLU A 3 19.38 -9.95 25.46
C GLU A 3 19.69 -8.53 26.00
N HIS A 4 20.34 -7.73 25.17
CA HIS A 4 20.64 -6.32 25.48
C HIS A 4 19.69 -5.34 24.78
N VAL A 5 18.64 -5.84 24.13
CA VAL A 5 17.65 -5.03 23.40
C VAL A 5 16.30 -5.11 24.10
N HIS A 6 15.81 -3.94 24.50
CA HIS A 6 14.49 -3.78 25.09
C HIS A 6 13.65 -2.89 24.20
N ILE A 7 12.49 -3.36 23.78
CA ILE A 7 11.53 -2.60 22.98
C ILE A 7 10.37 -2.21 23.86
N LEU A 8 10.20 -0.92 24.07
CA LEU A 8 9.13 -0.36 24.90
C LEU A 8 7.95 0.04 24.02
N GLU A 9 6.82 -0.59 24.25
CA GLU A 9 5.55 -0.29 23.57
C GLU A 9 4.51 0.17 24.59
N LYS A 10 3.85 1.31 24.31
CA LYS A 10 2.80 1.86 25.17
C LYS A 10 1.48 1.08 25.04
N GLY A 11 1.21 0.54 23.86
CA GLY A 11 0.02 -0.25 23.56
C GLY A 11 0.15 -1.69 24.04
N ASN A 12 -0.91 -2.47 23.83
CA ASN A 12 -0.95 -3.88 24.21
C ASN A 12 -0.18 -4.78 23.22
N LEU A 13 0.06 -4.28 22.01
CA LEU A 13 0.73 -5.03 20.92
C LEU A 13 1.75 -4.13 20.23
N PRO A 14 2.95 -4.65 19.91
CA PRO A 14 3.91 -3.95 19.08
C PRO A 14 3.40 -3.87 17.61
N GLY A 15 3.96 -2.92 16.83
CA GLY A 15 3.63 -2.78 15.41
C GLY A 15 2.84 -1.52 15.06
N GLY A 16 2.44 -0.71 16.06
CA GLY A 16 1.79 0.57 15.84
C GLY A 16 0.53 0.45 15.00
N ALA A 17 0.45 1.21 13.89
CA ALA A 17 -0.71 1.19 13.00
C ALA A 17 -0.86 -0.10 12.18
N CYS A 18 0.12 -1.00 12.18
CA CYS A 18 0.01 -2.34 11.58
C CYS A 18 -0.77 -3.32 12.47
N ASP A 19 -1.43 -2.84 13.51
CA ASP A 19 -2.30 -3.66 14.34
C ASP A 19 -3.56 -4.10 13.58
N GLY A 20 -4.20 -5.09 14.14
CA GLY A 20 -5.49 -5.60 13.70
C GLY A 20 -6.17 -6.27 14.87
N TYR A 21 -7.37 -6.75 14.64
CA TYR A 21 -8.14 -7.44 15.65
C TYR A 21 -8.76 -8.72 15.09
N LYS A 22 -8.61 -9.80 15.84
CA LYS A 22 -9.26 -11.08 15.52
C LYS A 22 -10.54 -11.22 16.34
N PHE A 23 -11.66 -11.35 15.65
CA PHE A 23 -12.93 -11.77 16.25
C PHE A 23 -13.10 -13.26 16.05
N GLU A 24 -13.40 -14.02 17.10
CA GLU A 24 -13.48 -15.48 17.04
C GLU A 24 -14.42 -16.03 15.97
N ASN A 25 -15.53 -15.35 15.74
CA ASN A 25 -16.58 -15.79 14.81
C ASN A 25 -16.69 -14.94 13.51
N LEU A 26 -15.91 -13.87 13.38
CA LEU A 26 -16.05 -12.93 12.27
C LEU A 26 -14.76 -12.76 11.44
N GLY A 27 -13.65 -13.35 11.90
CA GLY A 27 -12.36 -13.24 11.23
C GLY A 27 -11.54 -12.04 11.68
N TYR A 28 -10.71 -11.53 10.78
CA TYR A 28 -9.75 -10.48 11.07
C TYR A 28 -10.23 -9.12 10.60
N VAL A 29 -10.00 -8.11 11.42
CA VAL A 29 -10.29 -6.70 11.11
C VAL A 29 -9.00 -5.92 11.13
N MET A 30 -8.81 -5.04 10.15
CA MET A 30 -7.67 -4.14 10.05
C MET A 30 -8.13 -2.69 9.90
N ARG A 31 -7.25 -1.76 10.17
CA ARG A 31 -7.51 -0.33 9.97
C ARG A 31 -7.20 0.06 8.53
N GLY A 32 -8.24 0.30 7.74
CA GLY A 32 -8.12 0.73 6.35
C GLY A 32 -7.53 -0.35 5.42
N GLY A 33 -7.23 0.05 4.21
CA GLY A 33 -6.54 -0.80 3.22
C GLY A 33 -5.10 -1.06 3.61
N ARG A 34 -4.65 -2.29 3.40
CA ARG A 34 -3.31 -2.75 3.75
C ARG A 34 -2.71 -3.55 2.60
N GLU A 35 -2.78 -2.94 1.44
CA GLU A 35 -2.24 -3.51 0.22
C GLU A 35 -0.71 -3.55 0.28
N MET A 36 -0.17 -4.58 -0.36
CA MET A 36 1.26 -4.82 -0.47
C MET A 36 1.70 -4.70 -1.93
N ASP A 37 2.99 -4.45 -2.13
CA ASP A 37 3.61 -4.36 -3.44
C ASP A 37 4.82 -5.30 -3.50
N ASN A 38 4.96 -6.03 -4.60
CA ASN A 38 6.13 -6.91 -4.83
C ASN A 38 7.45 -6.12 -4.87
N HIS A 39 7.40 -4.82 -5.19
CA HIS A 39 8.56 -3.94 -5.23
C HIS A 39 8.90 -3.27 -3.89
N PHE A 40 8.34 -3.72 -2.77
CA PHE A 40 8.85 -3.39 -1.43
C PHE A 40 10.12 -4.17 -1.11
N GLU A 41 11.15 -4.00 -1.93
CA GLU A 41 12.32 -4.88 -2.01
C GLU A 41 13.08 -4.98 -0.69
N VAL A 42 13.32 -3.85 -0.03
CA VAL A 42 14.01 -3.82 1.28
C VAL A 42 13.19 -4.54 2.34
N MET A 43 11.88 -4.35 2.34
CA MET A 43 10.98 -5.02 3.27
C MET A 43 10.95 -6.53 3.02
N TRP A 44 10.84 -6.95 1.77
CA TRP A 44 10.83 -8.37 1.40
C TRP A 44 12.18 -9.04 1.62
N ASP A 45 13.29 -8.32 1.47
CA ASP A 45 14.61 -8.84 1.85
C ASP A 45 14.70 -9.13 3.35
N LEU A 46 14.14 -8.26 4.20
CA LEU A 46 14.00 -8.53 5.63
C LEU A 46 13.13 -9.77 5.90
N PHE A 47 11.92 -9.82 5.33
CA PHE A 47 10.95 -10.90 5.58
C PHE A 47 11.35 -12.25 4.98
N ARG A 48 12.31 -12.29 4.08
CA ARG A 48 12.97 -13.53 3.66
C ARG A 48 13.72 -14.21 4.82
N SER A 49 14.19 -13.43 5.80
CA SER A 49 14.91 -13.91 6.96
C SER A 49 14.01 -14.26 8.16
N ILE A 50 12.75 -13.87 8.13
CA ILE A 50 11.78 -14.09 9.21
C ILE A 50 11.04 -15.40 8.95
N PRO A 51 11.16 -16.42 9.84
CA PRO A 51 10.44 -17.66 9.68
C PRO A 51 8.92 -17.49 9.76
N SER A 52 8.20 -18.26 8.95
CA SER A 52 6.76 -18.41 9.12
C SER A 52 6.42 -18.99 10.49
N ILE A 53 5.29 -18.59 11.05
CA ILE A 53 4.75 -19.20 12.28
C ILE A 53 3.96 -20.47 11.95
N GLU A 54 3.34 -20.54 10.79
CA GLU A 54 2.42 -21.62 10.42
C GLU A 54 3.11 -22.76 9.69
N THR A 55 4.12 -22.45 8.89
CA THR A 55 4.76 -23.44 8.02
C THR A 55 6.25 -23.56 8.36
N GLU A 56 6.64 -24.72 8.83
CA GLU A 56 8.03 -25.00 9.16
C GLU A 56 8.94 -24.96 7.93
N GLY A 57 10.11 -24.36 8.08
CA GLY A 57 11.16 -24.33 7.05
C GLY A 57 10.95 -23.30 5.94
N VAL A 58 9.92 -22.47 6.03
CA VAL A 58 9.67 -21.38 5.06
C VAL A 58 9.66 -20.01 5.73
N SER A 59 9.87 -18.97 4.94
CA SER A 59 9.84 -17.57 5.42
C SER A 59 8.47 -16.95 5.26
N VAL A 60 8.28 -15.81 5.90
CA VAL A 60 7.09 -14.94 5.67
C VAL A 60 6.98 -14.52 4.20
N LEU A 61 8.13 -14.26 3.54
CA LEU A 61 8.14 -13.94 2.11
C LEU A 61 7.64 -15.11 1.26
N ASP A 62 8.04 -16.35 1.58
CA ASP A 62 7.58 -17.53 0.83
C ASP A 62 6.08 -17.70 0.93
N GLU A 63 5.49 -17.55 2.11
CA GLU A 63 4.04 -17.62 2.31
C GLU A 63 3.30 -16.53 1.52
N TYR A 64 3.80 -15.30 1.58
CA TYR A 64 3.25 -14.18 0.81
C TYR A 64 3.29 -14.45 -0.70
N TYR A 65 4.43 -14.95 -1.20
CA TYR A 65 4.61 -15.24 -2.61
C TYR A 65 3.65 -16.34 -3.09
N TRP A 66 3.57 -17.43 -2.36
CA TRP A 66 2.70 -18.57 -2.74
C TRP A 66 1.23 -18.20 -2.70
N LEU A 67 0.79 -17.52 -1.64
CA LEU A 67 -0.58 -17.06 -1.55
C LEU A 67 -0.98 -16.23 -2.77
N ASN A 68 -0.19 -15.22 -3.09
CA ASN A 68 -0.54 -14.29 -4.18
C ASN A 68 -0.33 -14.90 -5.59
N LYS A 69 0.38 -16.02 -5.69
CA LYS A 69 0.49 -16.80 -6.92
C LYS A 69 -0.72 -17.71 -7.13
N GLU A 70 -1.20 -18.34 -6.08
CA GLU A 70 -2.31 -19.30 -6.12
C GLU A 70 -3.66 -18.61 -6.13
N ASP A 71 -3.78 -17.51 -5.40
CA ASP A 71 -4.99 -16.68 -5.30
C ASP A 71 -4.66 -15.22 -5.68
N PRO A 72 -4.44 -14.94 -6.96
CA PRO A 72 -4.13 -13.59 -7.41
C PRO A 72 -5.33 -12.67 -7.20
N ASN A 73 -5.08 -11.53 -6.58
CA ASN A 73 -6.12 -10.54 -6.38
C ASN A 73 -6.65 -10.02 -7.73
N TYR A 74 -7.96 -10.04 -7.86
CA TYR A 74 -8.67 -9.43 -8.98
C TYR A 74 -10.03 -8.92 -8.52
N SER A 75 -10.23 -7.63 -8.62
CA SER A 75 -11.52 -7.02 -8.32
C SER A 75 -11.66 -5.72 -9.09
N LEU A 76 -12.72 -5.58 -9.86
CA LEU A 76 -13.05 -4.29 -10.44
C LEU A 76 -13.28 -3.27 -9.33
N CYS A 77 -12.52 -2.19 -9.40
CA CYS A 77 -12.66 -1.09 -8.46
C CYS A 77 -14.02 -0.41 -8.69
N ARG A 78 -14.89 -0.49 -7.71
CA ARG A 78 -16.16 0.23 -7.73
C ARG A 78 -15.92 1.63 -7.20
N ALA A 79 -15.69 2.57 -8.11
CA ALA A 79 -15.59 3.97 -7.77
C ALA A 79 -16.99 4.59 -7.63
N THR A 80 -17.17 5.42 -6.62
CA THR A 80 -18.43 6.11 -6.38
C THR A 80 -18.27 7.62 -6.37
N VAL A 81 -19.29 8.32 -6.84
CA VAL A 81 -19.41 9.78 -6.79
C VAL A 81 -20.70 10.17 -6.09
N ASN A 82 -20.88 11.44 -5.78
CA ASN A 82 -22.14 11.99 -5.27
C ASN A 82 -22.75 11.17 -4.12
N ARG A 83 -21.94 10.79 -3.13
CA ARG A 83 -22.38 10.03 -1.95
C ARG A 83 -22.90 8.61 -2.25
N GLY A 84 -22.18 7.89 -3.09
CA GLY A 84 -22.40 6.46 -3.31
C GLY A 84 -23.08 6.10 -4.63
N GLN A 85 -23.28 7.05 -5.54
CA GLN A 85 -23.67 6.74 -6.91
C GLN A 85 -22.49 6.09 -7.65
N ASP A 86 -22.78 5.11 -8.51
CA ASP A 86 -21.77 4.49 -9.36
C ASP A 86 -21.15 5.56 -10.30
N ALA A 87 -19.85 5.62 -10.34
CA ALA A 87 -19.12 6.55 -11.22
C ALA A 87 -19.03 6.08 -12.67
N HIS A 88 -19.44 4.83 -12.96
CA HIS A 88 -19.45 4.23 -14.30
C HIS A 88 -18.07 4.34 -15.01
N THR A 89 -17.00 4.07 -14.28
CA THR A 89 -15.63 4.22 -14.80
C THR A 89 -15.25 3.14 -15.80
N ASP A 90 -15.94 2.01 -15.81
CA ASP A 90 -15.72 0.86 -16.72
C ASP A 90 -14.27 0.37 -16.77
N GLY A 91 -13.51 0.56 -15.67
CA GLY A 91 -12.11 0.19 -15.59
C GLY A 91 -11.17 1.06 -16.43
N LYS A 92 -11.60 2.26 -16.83
CA LYS A 92 -10.81 3.18 -17.67
C LYS A 92 -10.36 4.38 -16.87
N PHE A 93 -9.19 4.92 -17.22
CA PHE A 93 -8.69 6.17 -16.63
C PHE A 93 -9.37 7.41 -17.17
N ASP A 94 -9.84 7.35 -18.40
CA ASP A 94 -10.52 8.46 -19.09
C ASP A 94 -9.77 9.80 -18.90
N ILE A 95 -8.46 9.76 -19.17
CA ILE A 95 -7.57 10.90 -19.10
C ILE A 95 -7.24 11.36 -20.52
N SER A 96 -7.32 12.66 -20.75
CA SER A 96 -6.96 13.26 -22.04
C SER A 96 -5.43 13.23 -22.28
N ASP A 97 -5.02 13.38 -23.54
CA ASP A 97 -3.60 13.52 -23.88
C ASP A 97 -2.95 14.70 -23.14
N LYS A 98 -3.68 15.80 -22.97
CA LYS A 98 -3.21 16.95 -22.19
C LYS A 98 -3.00 16.56 -20.72
N GLY A 99 -3.97 15.92 -20.09
CA GLY A 99 -3.85 15.46 -18.71
C GLY A 99 -2.70 14.47 -18.52
N ALA A 100 -2.50 13.57 -19.48
CA ALA A 100 -1.34 12.66 -19.47
C ALA A 100 -0.01 13.45 -19.56
N MET A 101 0.06 14.50 -20.38
CA MET A 101 1.25 15.35 -20.47
C MET A 101 1.51 16.12 -19.17
N GLU A 102 0.47 16.56 -18.46
CA GLU A 102 0.62 17.22 -17.16
C GLU A 102 1.19 16.27 -16.10
N ILE A 103 0.75 15.01 -16.07
CA ILE A 103 1.33 13.98 -15.21
C ILE A 103 2.79 13.74 -15.56
N MET A 104 3.12 13.65 -16.85
CA MET A 104 4.50 13.48 -17.31
C MET A 104 5.37 14.70 -16.93
N LYS A 105 4.85 15.91 -17.05
CA LYS A 105 5.53 17.12 -16.59
C LYS A 105 5.86 17.05 -15.11
N LEU A 106 4.89 16.68 -14.27
CA LEU A 106 5.14 16.47 -12.83
C LEU A 106 6.22 15.41 -12.59
N PHE A 107 6.13 14.29 -13.29
CA PHE A 107 7.07 13.17 -13.14
C PHE A 107 8.52 13.57 -13.43
N PHE A 108 8.76 14.37 -14.46
CA PHE A 108 10.10 14.79 -14.86
C PHE A 108 10.61 16.08 -14.19
N THR A 109 9.77 16.82 -13.47
CA THR A 109 10.21 18.02 -12.75
C THR A 109 11.15 17.63 -11.62
N PRO A 110 12.32 18.26 -11.46
CA PRO A 110 13.24 17.99 -10.35
C PRO A 110 12.57 18.12 -8.98
N ASN A 111 13.01 17.32 -8.00
CA ASN A 111 12.39 17.33 -6.67
C ASN A 111 12.55 18.66 -5.95
N GLU A 112 13.68 19.32 -6.14
CA GLU A 112 13.98 20.66 -5.59
C GLU A 112 13.01 21.73 -6.06
N ASP A 113 12.49 21.60 -7.30
CA ASP A 113 11.52 22.55 -7.87
C ASP A 113 10.08 22.29 -7.40
N LEU A 114 9.85 21.18 -6.69
CA LEU A 114 8.53 20.75 -6.24
C LEU A 114 8.27 20.98 -4.75
N GLN A 115 9.27 21.38 -3.96
CA GLN A 115 9.16 21.41 -2.49
C GLN A 115 7.99 22.26 -1.99
N ASP A 116 7.78 23.44 -2.61
CA ASP A 116 6.72 24.39 -2.23
C ASP A 116 5.52 24.38 -3.19
N LYS A 117 5.44 23.34 -4.06
CA LYS A 117 4.38 23.24 -5.07
C LYS A 117 3.25 22.31 -4.60
N ARG A 118 2.05 22.67 -5.02
CA ARG A 118 0.84 21.86 -4.84
C ARG A 118 0.49 21.13 -6.14
N ILE A 119 -0.31 20.10 -6.04
CA ILE A 119 -0.83 19.36 -7.20
C ILE A 119 -1.58 20.30 -8.14
N THR A 120 -2.32 21.28 -7.61
CA THR A 120 -3.02 22.34 -8.38
C THR A 120 -2.10 23.26 -9.20
N ASP A 121 -0.79 23.27 -8.94
CA ASP A 121 0.16 24.03 -9.75
C ASP A 121 0.57 23.28 -11.03
N PHE A 122 0.21 22.00 -11.13
CA PHE A 122 0.55 21.12 -12.24
C PHE A 122 -0.64 20.63 -13.03
N PHE A 123 -1.78 20.40 -12.37
CA PHE A 123 -2.96 19.79 -12.96
C PHE A 123 -4.10 20.81 -13.06
N ASP A 124 -4.81 20.74 -14.14
CA ASP A 124 -6.05 21.47 -14.34
C ASP A 124 -7.30 20.57 -14.17
N ASP A 125 -8.45 21.12 -14.51
CA ASP A 125 -9.74 20.46 -14.37
C ASP A 125 -9.85 19.18 -15.22
N GLU A 126 -9.08 19.04 -16.31
CA GLU A 126 -9.11 17.82 -17.11
C GLU A 126 -8.57 16.62 -16.35
N VAL A 127 -7.48 16.80 -15.58
CA VAL A 127 -6.95 15.74 -14.71
C VAL A 127 -7.89 15.51 -13.54
N PHE A 128 -8.34 16.58 -12.85
CA PHE A 128 -9.16 16.46 -11.65
C PHE A 128 -10.54 15.85 -11.90
N ASN A 129 -11.08 15.99 -13.10
CA ASN A 129 -12.36 15.38 -13.50
C ASN A 129 -12.21 14.00 -14.15
N SER A 130 -10.99 13.49 -14.34
CA SER A 130 -10.73 12.19 -14.93
C SER A 130 -10.99 11.04 -13.96
N ASN A 131 -11.27 9.86 -14.48
CA ASN A 131 -11.32 8.62 -13.68
C ASN A 131 -9.96 8.28 -13.08
N PHE A 132 -8.84 8.65 -13.75
CA PHE A 132 -7.51 8.50 -13.17
C PHE A 132 -7.43 9.19 -11.81
N TRP A 133 -7.85 10.46 -11.71
CA TRP A 133 -7.83 11.21 -10.45
C TRP A 133 -8.77 10.59 -9.40
N LEU A 134 -9.95 10.13 -9.82
CA LEU A 134 -10.89 9.46 -8.93
C LEU A 134 -10.28 8.20 -8.30
N TYR A 135 -9.63 7.35 -9.09
CA TYR A 135 -8.91 6.18 -8.58
C TYR A 135 -7.74 6.58 -7.68
N TRP A 136 -6.92 7.53 -8.14
CA TRP A 136 -5.73 7.96 -7.43
C TRP A 136 -6.04 8.55 -6.06
N ARG A 137 -6.97 9.49 -5.99
CA ARG A 137 -7.36 10.11 -4.73
C ARG A 137 -8.03 9.12 -3.76
N THR A 138 -8.80 8.19 -4.27
CA THR A 138 -9.48 7.18 -3.47
C THR A 138 -8.48 6.17 -2.90
N MET A 139 -7.56 5.70 -3.71
CA MET A 139 -6.58 4.69 -3.32
C MET A 139 -5.55 5.23 -2.33
N PHE A 140 -5.03 6.42 -2.61
CA PHE A 140 -3.90 6.99 -1.87
C PHE A 140 -4.26 8.18 -0.98
N ALA A 141 -5.55 8.49 -0.83
CA ALA A 141 -6.06 9.58 -0.01
C ALA A 141 -5.47 10.96 -0.39
N PHE A 142 -5.21 11.20 -1.68
CA PHE A 142 -4.77 12.51 -2.15
C PHE A 142 -5.93 13.51 -2.25
N GLU A 143 -5.61 14.76 -1.99
CA GLU A 143 -6.46 15.91 -2.25
C GLU A 143 -5.72 16.90 -3.17
N ASN A 144 -6.47 17.71 -3.90
CA ASN A 144 -5.92 18.62 -4.92
C ASN A 144 -4.85 19.58 -4.37
N TRP A 145 -4.97 19.95 -3.09
CA TRP A 145 -4.07 20.87 -2.40
C TRP A 145 -2.83 20.22 -1.78
N HIS A 146 -2.69 18.91 -1.90
CA HIS A 146 -1.52 18.20 -1.38
C HIS A 146 -0.24 18.54 -2.15
N SER A 147 0.89 18.14 -1.61
CA SER A 147 2.22 18.37 -2.17
C SER A 147 2.39 17.71 -3.54
N ALA A 148 2.86 18.48 -4.52
CA ALA A 148 3.23 17.96 -5.83
C ALA A 148 4.42 17.00 -5.75
N LEU A 149 5.39 17.26 -4.86
CA LEU A 149 6.53 16.38 -4.62
C LEU A 149 6.06 15.01 -4.12
N GLU A 150 5.16 15.00 -3.14
CA GLU A 150 4.65 13.74 -2.59
C GLU A 150 3.91 12.94 -3.65
N MET A 151 3.05 13.58 -4.44
CA MET A 151 2.37 12.91 -5.54
C MET A 151 3.36 12.33 -6.57
N LYS A 152 4.40 13.07 -6.94
CA LYS A 152 5.46 12.56 -7.84
C LYS A 152 6.12 11.31 -7.26
N LEU A 153 6.49 11.32 -5.98
CA LEU A 153 7.12 10.18 -5.32
C LEU A 153 6.21 8.94 -5.31
N TYR A 154 4.89 9.15 -5.11
CA TYR A 154 3.91 8.08 -5.24
C TYR A 154 3.79 7.55 -6.66
N ILE A 155 3.75 8.43 -7.68
CA ILE A 155 3.74 8.00 -9.09
C ILE A 155 4.99 7.18 -9.41
N GLN A 156 6.17 7.64 -9.00
CA GLN A 156 7.42 6.92 -9.20
C GLN A 156 7.40 5.55 -8.53
N ARG A 157 6.86 5.47 -7.34
CA ARG A 157 6.72 4.22 -6.58
C ARG A 157 5.80 3.23 -7.26
N TYR A 158 4.69 3.72 -7.83
CA TYR A 158 3.65 2.90 -8.45
C TYR A 158 3.72 2.81 -9.96
N ILE A 159 4.77 3.33 -10.59
CA ILE A 159 4.88 3.39 -12.06
C ILE A 159 4.64 2.04 -12.74
N HIS A 160 5.11 0.96 -12.13
CA HIS A 160 4.95 -0.41 -12.65
C HIS A 160 3.52 -0.95 -12.54
N HIS A 161 2.68 -0.33 -11.72
CA HIS A 161 1.37 -0.84 -11.34
C HIS A 161 0.22 0.12 -11.62
N ILE A 162 0.49 1.31 -12.14
CA ILE A 162 -0.55 2.32 -12.42
C ILE A 162 -1.68 1.72 -13.26
N GLY A 163 -1.34 0.96 -14.29
CA GLY A 163 -2.33 0.29 -15.16
C GLY A 163 -3.24 -0.71 -14.46
N GLY A 164 -2.86 -1.21 -13.30
CA GLY A 164 -3.64 -2.16 -12.50
C GLY A 164 -4.53 -1.53 -11.41
N LEU A 165 -4.57 -0.21 -11.30
CA LEU A 165 -5.41 0.47 -10.31
C LEU A 165 -6.91 0.19 -10.48
N PRO A 166 -7.47 0.12 -11.71
CA PRO A 166 -8.90 -0.11 -11.88
C PRO A 166 -9.38 -1.51 -11.49
N ASP A 167 -8.51 -2.51 -11.48
CA ASP A 167 -8.86 -3.91 -11.21
C ASP A 167 -8.05 -4.55 -10.07
N PHE A 168 -7.25 -3.76 -9.37
CA PHE A 168 -6.37 -4.19 -8.28
C PHE A 168 -5.35 -5.29 -8.61
N LYS A 169 -5.14 -5.62 -9.87
CA LYS A 169 -4.17 -6.66 -10.27
C LYS A 169 -2.76 -6.42 -9.76
N ALA A 170 -2.40 -5.16 -9.59
CA ALA A 170 -1.11 -4.76 -9.07
C ALA A 170 -0.96 -4.99 -7.57
N LEU A 171 -2.05 -5.02 -6.84
CA LEU A 171 -2.05 -5.08 -5.39
C LEU A 171 -1.98 -6.52 -4.90
N ARG A 172 -1.32 -6.70 -3.76
CA ARG A 172 -1.13 -7.97 -3.10
C ARG A 172 -1.59 -7.86 -1.65
N PHE A 173 -1.86 -9.00 -1.06
CA PHE A 173 -2.35 -9.07 0.31
C PHE A 173 -1.59 -10.12 1.10
N THR A 174 -1.58 -9.95 2.42
CA THR A 174 -1.16 -10.98 3.36
C THR A 174 -2.35 -11.91 3.67
N LYS A 175 -2.05 -13.12 4.14
CA LYS A 175 -3.08 -14.14 4.45
C LYS A 175 -4.09 -13.67 5.50
N TYR A 176 -3.58 -13.01 6.53
CA TYR A 176 -4.35 -12.39 7.59
C TYR A 176 -4.17 -10.88 7.54
N ASN A 177 -4.48 -10.15 8.62
CA ASN A 177 -4.05 -8.77 8.73
C ASN A 177 -2.50 -8.69 8.87
N GLN A 178 -1.95 -7.50 8.76
CA GLN A 178 -0.49 -7.34 8.79
C GLN A 178 0.12 -7.68 10.15
N TYR A 179 -0.63 -7.57 11.24
CA TYR A 179 -0.13 -7.94 12.55
C TYR A 179 0.21 -9.45 12.58
N GLU A 180 -0.77 -10.31 12.30
CA GLU A 180 -0.58 -11.76 12.35
C GLU A 180 0.36 -12.28 11.26
N SER A 181 0.33 -11.67 10.08
CA SER A 181 1.13 -12.16 8.95
C SER A 181 2.57 -11.67 8.95
N MET A 182 2.87 -10.54 9.59
CA MET A 182 4.18 -9.89 9.49
C MET A 182 4.75 -9.50 10.85
N ILE A 183 4.01 -8.77 11.67
CA ILE A 183 4.53 -8.23 12.93
C ILE A 183 4.74 -9.35 13.95
N LEU A 184 3.78 -10.22 14.15
CA LEU A 184 3.88 -11.33 15.10
C LEU A 184 5.01 -12.30 14.77
N PRO A 185 5.23 -12.73 13.50
CA PRO A 185 6.42 -13.50 13.13
C PRO A 185 7.72 -12.80 13.47
N MET A 186 7.82 -11.48 13.21
CA MET A 186 8.99 -10.68 13.55
C MET A 186 9.23 -10.60 15.05
N VAL A 187 8.18 -10.38 15.84
CA VAL A 187 8.26 -10.38 17.31
C VAL A 187 8.81 -11.71 17.82
N LYS A 188 8.25 -12.83 17.38
CA LYS A 188 8.70 -14.16 17.78
C LYS A 188 10.14 -14.46 17.35
N TYR A 189 10.51 -14.01 16.16
CA TYR A 189 11.88 -14.13 15.68
C TYR A 189 12.86 -13.37 16.58
N LEU A 190 12.54 -12.14 16.94
CA LEU A 190 13.37 -11.31 17.81
C LEU A 190 13.42 -11.85 19.25
N GLU A 191 12.32 -12.34 19.79
CA GLU A 191 12.28 -13.03 21.09
C GLU A 191 13.22 -14.24 21.13
N GLY A 192 13.31 -14.98 20.02
CA GLY A 192 14.26 -16.08 19.85
C GLY A 192 15.74 -15.68 19.99
N PHE A 193 16.07 -14.40 19.81
CA PHE A 193 17.40 -13.83 20.08
C PHE A 193 17.53 -13.18 21.46
N GLY A 194 16.50 -13.25 22.30
CA GLY A 194 16.49 -12.70 23.65
C GLY A 194 16.03 -11.23 23.73
N VAL A 195 15.47 -10.65 22.64
CA VAL A 195 14.88 -9.32 22.68
C VAL A 195 13.66 -9.34 23.59
N GLN A 196 13.53 -8.34 24.44
CA GLN A 196 12.42 -8.17 25.37
C GLN A 196 11.47 -7.07 24.89
N PHE A 197 10.19 -7.36 24.90
CA PHE A 197 9.12 -6.44 24.56
C PHE A 197 8.34 -6.05 25.80
#